data_ae3794799572e7bd8c6c0199b66ea8e8
#
_entry.id   ae3794799572e7bd8c6c0199b66ea8e8
#
_cell.length_a   1.000
_cell.length_b   1.000
_cell.length_c   1.000
_cell.angle_alpha   90.00
_cell.angle_beta   90.00
_cell.angle_gamma   90.00
#
_symmetry.space_group_name_H-M   'P 1'
#
loop_
_entity.id
_entity.type
_entity.pdbx_description
1 polymer ?
#
loop_
_entity_poly.entity_id
_entity_poly.type
_entity_poly.pdbx_seq_one_letter_code
_entity_poly.pdbx_strand_id
1 'polypeptide(L)'
;MKKIVIVGAGSSGLIAAAMMKNYWGNEVDISVYYDKSNKNIAVGESTTPIIRLLLTHLGLSTGELFRELKNGATMKLGINFKDWIPGTEYFHGFGQVPVFDITNTSAIYSIPEKKFNGGMNYNEPDFKIPDKPFEEYDHAFHIDTQDFSDLILKVLGDTVNFVDTKIKSVLSDGENIISLTTEDDEIITADLFVDCSGFSNLLFKHLNPKWNDISDALPLDRAIPQQIPHKFMKLPAFTVAEATDNGWTWRIPIGDRYGTGYVYSSRFLSDDEAREKYDAWLFKNFQVHLDTDRIIRYKPGYYEEYFIGNCLAVGLSSGFIEPLEATGLQIIIQQIQEFMTINSTLKNLEYNRRILNKSHRALYTDVYDFICLHYNTNRT
;
A
#
# COMPACT_ATOMS: atom_id res chain seq x y z
N MET A 1 20.13 10.14 -22.65
CA MET A 1 19.58 9.29 -21.60
C MET A 1 19.30 10.19 -20.40
N LYS A 2 18.08 10.12 -19.84
CA LYS A 2 17.71 10.90 -18.67
C LYS A 2 18.14 10.20 -17.39
N LYS A 3 18.73 10.94 -16.45
CA LYS A 3 19.13 10.40 -15.15
C LYS A 3 17.98 10.55 -14.15
N ILE A 4 17.52 9.42 -13.60
CA ILE A 4 16.49 9.36 -12.56
C ILE A 4 17.15 8.83 -11.28
N VAL A 5 16.98 9.58 -10.20
CA VAL A 5 17.45 9.18 -8.87
C VAL A 5 16.24 8.92 -7.96
N ILE A 6 16.13 7.70 -7.48
CA ILE A 6 15.09 7.28 -6.53
C ILE A 6 15.73 7.19 -5.14
N VAL A 7 15.11 7.79 -4.12
CA VAL A 7 15.60 7.72 -2.74
C VAL A 7 14.62 6.88 -1.91
N GLY A 8 15.13 5.73 -1.48
CA GLY A 8 14.39 4.70 -0.75
C GLY A 8 14.15 3.44 -1.59
N ALA A 9 14.46 2.26 -1.04
CA ALA A 9 14.24 0.95 -1.64
C ALA A 9 13.15 0.14 -0.92
N GLY A 10 12.17 0.83 -0.31
CA GLY A 10 10.93 0.19 0.13
C GLY A 10 10.00 -0.11 -1.05
N SER A 11 8.78 -0.59 -0.77
CA SER A 11 7.79 -0.94 -1.82
C SER A 11 7.61 0.16 -2.87
N SER A 12 7.51 1.44 -2.44
CA SER A 12 7.34 2.56 -3.38
C SER A 12 8.52 2.71 -4.33
N GLY A 13 9.76 2.65 -3.82
CA GLY A 13 10.96 2.84 -4.62
C GLY A 13 11.23 1.69 -5.58
N LEU A 14 11.02 0.45 -5.13
CA LEU A 14 11.17 -0.75 -5.97
C LEU A 14 10.12 -0.79 -7.08
N ILE A 15 8.86 -0.47 -6.76
CA ILE A 15 7.78 -0.39 -7.76
C ILE A 15 8.07 0.74 -8.75
N ALA A 16 8.51 1.92 -8.28
CA ALA A 16 8.88 3.03 -9.16
C ALA A 16 10.02 2.65 -10.10
N ALA A 17 11.09 2.05 -9.58
CA ALA A 17 12.23 1.60 -10.39
C ALA A 17 11.79 0.58 -11.45
N ALA A 18 10.98 -0.41 -11.06
CA ALA A 18 10.53 -1.48 -11.95
C ALA A 18 9.63 -0.95 -13.08
N MET A 19 8.59 -0.18 -12.73
CA MET A 19 7.66 0.35 -13.72
C MET A 19 8.34 1.35 -14.66
N MET A 20 9.15 2.27 -14.13
CA MET A 20 9.87 3.27 -14.93
C MET A 20 10.91 2.63 -15.84
N LYS A 21 11.67 1.62 -15.35
CA LYS A 21 12.65 0.91 -16.17
C LYS A 21 12.00 0.10 -17.26
N ASN A 22 10.88 -0.59 -16.97
CA ASN A 22 10.13 -1.30 -17.99
C ASN A 22 9.58 -0.36 -19.08
N TYR A 23 9.05 0.80 -18.67
CA TYR A 23 8.39 1.72 -19.58
C TYR A 23 9.36 2.47 -20.51
N TRP A 24 10.45 3.01 -19.98
CA TRP A 24 11.42 3.83 -20.77
C TRP A 24 12.66 3.03 -21.22
N GLY A 25 12.87 1.83 -20.70
CA GLY A 25 13.98 0.98 -21.11
C GLY A 25 15.34 1.66 -20.97
N ASN A 26 16.06 1.74 -22.09
CA ASN A 26 17.40 2.35 -22.17
C ASN A 26 17.39 3.87 -22.39
N GLU A 27 16.22 4.52 -22.43
CA GLU A 27 16.13 5.98 -22.50
C GLU A 27 16.44 6.65 -21.16
N VAL A 28 16.37 5.88 -20.06
CA VAL A 28 16.66 6.33 -18.71
C VAL A 28 17.80 5.56 -18.06
N ASP A 29 18.54 6.25 -17.21
CA ASP A 29 19.51 5.70 -16.26
C ASP A 29 18.93 5.87 -14.86
N ILE A 30 18.59 4.75 -14.20
CA ILE A 30 17.94 4.75 -12.90
C ILE A 30 18.91 4.27 -11.83
N SER A 31 19.11 5.11 -10.81
CA SER A 31 19.83 4.74 -9.60
C SER A 31 18.92 4.85 -8.38
N VAL A 32 18.93 3.83 -7.52
CA VAL A 32 18.17 3.78 -6.26
C VAL A 32 19.16 3.90 -5.10
N TYR A 33 19.04 4.97 -4.33
CA TYR A 33 19.85 5.22 -3.14
C TYR A 33 19.03 4.84 -1.90
N TYR A 34 19.58 4.01 -1.03
CA TYR A 34 18.85 3.52 0.13
C TYR A 34 19.81 3.16 1.28
N ASP A 35 19.31 3.19 2.50
CA ASP A 35 20.02 2.74 3.69
C ASP A 35 19.53 1.33 4.04
N LYS A 36 20.37 0.32 3.83
CA LYS A 36 20.07 -1.08 4.13
C LYS A 36 19.83 -1.35 5.62
N SER A 37 20.30 -0.46 6.50
CA SER A 37 20.05 -0.59 7.94
C SER A 37 18.60 -0.23 8.32
N ASN A 38 17.89 0.52 7.46
CA ASN A 38 16.48 0.84 7.63
C ASN A 38 15.62 -0.37 7.27
N LYS A 39 14.99 -0.94 8.30
CA LYS A 39 14.03 -2.04 8.08
C LYS A 39 12.72 -1.52 7.51
N ASN A 40 12.22 -2.16 6.48
CA ASN A 40 10.89 -1.90 5.93
C ASN A 40 9.79 -2.06 7.01
N ILE A 41 8.68 -1.33 6.83
CA ILE A 41 7.49 -1.43 7.69
C ILE A 41 6.74 -2.77 7.46
N ALA A 42 7.37 -3.77 6.94
CA ALA A 42 6.78 -5.04 6.50
C ALA A 42 5.81 -5.64 7.54
N VAL A 43 4.53 -5.59 7.24
CA VAL A 43 3.45 -6.17 8.07
C VAL A 43 2.65 -7.24 7.31
N GLY A 44 3.03 -7.52 6.05
CA GLY A 44 2.22 -8.20 5.06
C GLY A 44 1.32 -7.19 4.34
N GLU A 45 1.23 -7.32 3.02
CA GLU A 45 0.44 -6.42 2.20
C GLU A 45 -0.82 -7.10 1.69
N SER A 46 -1.94 -6.45 1.93
CA SER A 46 -3.18 -6.70 1.23
C SER A 46 -3.24 -5.77 0.02
N THR A 47 -3.52 -6.28 -1.16
CA THR A 47 -3.50 -5.51 -2.40
C THR A 47 -4.89 -5.30 -2.98
N THR A 48 -5.00 -4.54 -4.06
CA THR A 48 -6.20 -4.35 -4.88
C THR A 48 -5.94 -4.84 -6.30
N PRO A 49 -6.95 -5.02 -7.16
CA PRO A 49 -6.78 -5.59 -8.51
C PRO A 49 -5.78 -4.88 -9.41
N ILE A 50 -5.43 -3.62 -9.12
CA ILE A 50 -4.40 -2.88 -9.87
C ILE A 50 -3.01 -3.51 -9.77
N ILE A 51 -2.76 -4.38 -8.78
CA ILE A 51 -1.50 -5.11 -8.65
C ILE A 51 -1.16 -5.89 -9.92
N ARG A 52 -2.15 -6.33 -10.69
CA ARG A 52 -1.96 -7.02 -11.97
C ARG A 52 -1.27 -6.14 -13.02
N LEU A 53 -1.49 -4.82 -12.97
CA LEU A 53 -0.75 -3.88 -13.82
C LEU A 53 0.74 -3.89 -13.46
N LEU A 54 1.07 -3.89 -12.18
CA LEU A 54 2.47 -4.03 -11.75
C LEU A 54 3.07 -5.34 -12.20
N LEU A 55 2.35 -6.48 -12.07
CA LEU A 55 2.83 -7.77 -12.56
C LEU A 55 3.13 -7.74 -14.07
N THR A 56 2.29 -7.05 -14.86
CA THR A 56 2.54 -6.85 -16.29
C THR A 56 3.85 -6.09 -16.53
N HIS A 57 4.12 -5.03 -15.76
CA HIS A 57 5.40 -4.30 -15.84
C HIS A 57 6.60 -5.14 -15.41
N LEU A 58 6.41 -6.08 -14.48
CA LEU A 58 7.44 -7.02 -14.05
C LEU A 58 7.62 -8.19 -15.03
N GLY A 59 6.75 -8.33 -16.03
CA GLY A 59 6.74 -9.47 -16.96
C GLY A 59 6.35 -10.78 -16.27
N LEU A 60 5.56 -10.72 -15.20
CA LEU A 60 5.15 -11.86 -14.39
C LEU A 60 3.66 -12.18 -14.58
N SER A 61 3.36 -13.44 -14.78
CA SER A 61 2.02 -13.98 -14.66
C SER A 61 1.65 -14.22 -13.18
N THR A 62 0.36 -14.33 -12.88
CA THR A 62 -0.12 -14.74 -11.55
C THR A 62 0.50 -16.06 -11.09
N GLY A 63 0.62 -17.05 -11.99
CA GLY A 63 1.23 -18.33 -11.67
C GLY A 63 2.72 -18.23 -11.33
N GLU A 64 3.44 -17.29 -11.93
CA GLU A 64 4.85 -17.01 -11.61
C GLU A 64 4.97 -16.32 -10.26
N LEU A 65 4.11 -15.36 -9.96
CA LEU A 65 4.05 -14.73 -8.63
C LEU A 65 3.94 -15.78 -7.52
N PHE A 66 2.99 -16.72 -7.64
CA PHE A 66 2.81 -17.79 -6.65
C PHE A 66 3.99 -18.74 -6.53
N ARG A 67 4.69 -19.01 -7.63
CA ARG A 67 5.89 -19.88 -7.61
C ARG A 67 7.11 -19.21 -6.99
N GLU A 68 7.24 -17.90 -7.18
CA GLU A 68 8.44 -17.16 -6.76
C GLU A 68 8.40 -16.73 -5.29
N LEU A 69 7.21 -16.51 -4.72
CA LEU A 69 7.08 -16.08 -3.33
C LEU A 69 7.28 -17.25 -2.37
N LYS A 70 8.31 -17.16 -1.53
CA LYS A 70 8.76 -18.24 -0.63
C LYS A 70 7.75 -18.58 0.46
N ASN A 71 7.11 -17.55 1.05
CA ASN A 71 6.10 -17.69 2.10
C ASN A 71 4.68 -17.82 1.53
N GLY A 72 4.57 -17.90 0.21
CA GLY A 72 3.33 -18.02 -0.53
C GLY A 72 2.51 -16.73 -0.56
N ALA A 73 2.08 -16.35 -1.75
CA ALA A 73 0.99 -15.41 -1.88
C ALA A 73 -0.32 -16.14 -1.64
N THR A 74 -1.35 -15.44 -1.16
CA THR A 74 -2.71 -15.95 -1.15
C THR A 74 -3.61 -15.06 -2.00
N MET A 75 -4.72 -15.65 -2.46
CA MET A 75 -5.70 -14.91 -3.24
C MET A 75 -6.47 -13.95 -2.35
N LYS A 76 -6.82 -12.79 -2.93
CA LYS A 76 -7.75 -11.84 -2.32
C LYS A 76 -8.88 -11.53 -3.28
N LEU A 77 -10.11 -11.75 -2.82
CA LEU A 77 -11.35 -11.45 -3.56
C LEU A 77 -12.06 -10.21 -3.02
N GLY A 78 -11.62 -9.71 -1.86
CA GLY A 78 -12.23 -8.56 -1.21
C GLY A 78 -11.82 -8.43 0.24
N ILE A 79 -12.63 -7.71 1.00
CA ILE A 79 -12.47 -7.48 2.44
C ILE A 79 -13.78 -7.85 3.13
N ASN A 80 -13.68 -8.63 4.19
CA ASN A 80 -14.78 -8.91 5.10
C ASN A 80 -14.77 -7.93 6.26
N PHE A 81 -15.78 -7.10 6.34
CA PHE A 81 -15.96 -6.10 7.39
C PHE A 81 -16.81 -6.70 8.51
N LYS A 82 -16.26 -6.73 9.71
CA LYS A 82 -16.91 -7.31 10.88
C LYS A 82 -17.15 -6.26 11.96
N ASP A 83 -18.34 -6.27 12.54
CA ASP A 83 -18.74 -5.38 13.64
C ASP A 83 -18.68 -3.87 13.34
N TRP A 84 -18.60 -3.46 12.06
CA TRP A 84 -18.72 -2.05 11.67
C TRP A 84 -20.13 -1.51 11.94
N ILE A 85 -21.12 -2.34 11.77
CA ILE A 85 -22.43 -2.24 12.43
C ILE A 85 -22.45 -3.36 13.46
N PRO A 86 -22.67 -3.08 14.77
CA PRO A 86 -22.54 -4.08 15.82
C PRO A 86 -23.30 -5.37 15.53
N GLY A 87 -22.63 -6.51 15.63
CA GLY A 87 -23.20 -7.83 15.40
C GLY A 87 -23.44 -8.20 13.93
N THR A 88 -22.89 -7.43 13.01
CA THR A 88 -23.03 -7.72 11.56
C THR A 88 -21.68 -8.00 10.91
N GLU A 89 -21.74 -8.74 9.81
CA GLU A 89 -20.62 -8.91 8.88
C GLU A 89 -21.10 -8.61 7.46
N TYR A 90 -20.25 -7.95 6.65
CA TYR A 90 -20.49 -7.76 5.24
C TYR A 90 -19.20 -7.89 4.44
N PHE A 91 -19.32 -8.35 3.22
CA PHE A 91 -18.19 -8.57 2.32
C PHE A 91 -18.17 -7.53 1.20
N HIS A 92 -17.06 -6.79 1.11
CA HIS A 92 -16.77 -5.90 0.00
C HIS A 92 -15.87 -6.62 -0.99
N GLY A 93 -16.46 -7.18 -2.06
CA GLY A 93 -15.77 -7.92 -3.10
C GLY A 93 -15.24 -7.03 -4.21
N PHE A 94 -14.23 -7.50 -4.93
CA PHE A 94 -13.77 -6.86 -6.16
C PHE A 94 -14.71 -7.17 -7.33
N GLY A 95 -14.79 -6.24 -8.30
CA GLY A 95 -15.53 -6.42 -9.53
C GLY A 95 -16.80 -5.57 -9.66
N GLN A 96 -17.49 -5.71 -10.81
CA GLN A 96 -18.74 -5.03 -11.03
C GLN A 96 -19.82 -5.69 -10.17
N VAL A 97 -20.27 -4.98 -9.16
CA VAL A 97 -21.52 -5.30 -8.50
C VAL A 97 -22.63 -5.05 -9.53
N PRO A 98 -23.50 -6.03 -9.87
CA PRO A 98 -24.66 -5.75 -10.70
C PRO A 98 -25.46 -4.63 -10.04
N VAL A 99 -25.62 -3.51 -10.73
CA VAL A 99 -26.40 -2.37 -10.24
C VAL A 99 -27.88 -2.78 -10.28
N PHE A 100 -28.32 -3.51 -9.27
CA PHE A 100 -29.72 -3.74 -8.99
C PHE A 100 -30.12 -2.75 -7.89
N ASP A 101 -30.69 -1.64 -8.29
CA ASP A 101 -31.28 -0.63 -7.41
C ASP A 101 -30.28 0.27 -6.64
N ILE A 102 -29.98 1.42 -7.25
CA ILE A 102 -29.16 2.50 -6.67
C ILE A 102 -29.81 3.11 -5.41
N THR A 103 -31.07 2.83 -5.14
CA THR A 103 -31.81 3.42 -4.02
C THR A 103 -31.64 2.65 -2.70
N ASN A 104 -31.04 1.45 -2.74
CA ASN A 104 -30.82 0.63 -1.55
C ASN A 104 -29.34 0.39 -1.33
N THR A 105 -28.66 1.35 -0.71
CA THR A 105 -27.23 1.27 -0.40
C THR A 105 -26.85 0.08 0.50
N SER A 106 -27.81 -0.49 1.25
CA SER A 106 -27.61 -1.72 2.00
C SER A 106 -27.49 -2.96 1.10
N ALA A 107 -28.03 -2.94 -0.10
CA ALA A 107 -27.92 -4.06 -1.05
C ALA A 107 -26.55 -4.14 -1.72
N ILE A 108 -25.81 -3.03 -1.77
CA ILE A 108 -24.43 -2.99 -2.31
C ILE A 108 -23.47 -3.78 -1.42
N TYR A 109 -23.75 -3.87 -0.12
CA TYR A 109 -22.88 -4.45 0.90
C TYR A 109 -23.36 -5.79 1.47
N SER A 110 -24.54 -6.25 1.11
CA SER A 110 -25.09 -7.50 1.63
C SER A 110 -25.02 -8.64 0.61
N ILE A 111 -23.87 -9.26 0.47
CA ILE A 111 -23.82 -10.62 -0.05
C ILE A 111 -24.19 -11.52 1.14
N PRO A 112 -25.29 -12.30 1.08
CA PRO A 112 -25.69 -13.12 2.22
C PRO A 112 -24.55 -14.07 2.61
N GLU A 113 -24.21 -14.06 3.90
CA GLU A 113 -23.18 -14.87 4.56
C GLU A 113 -23.16 -16.34 4.10
N LYS A 114 -24.33 -16.91 3.79
CA LYS A 114 -24.49 -18.29 3.31
C LYS A 114 -23.87 -18.60 1.93
N LYS A 115 -23.52 -17.60 1.12
CA LYS A 115 -22.88 -17.82 -0.19
C LYS A 115 -21.35 -17.71 -0.12
N PHE A 116 -20.80 -17.16 0.95
CA PHE A 116 -19.36 -16.93 1.14
C PHE A 116 -18.74 -17.68 2.33
N ASN A 117 -19.51 -18.51 3.04
CA ASN A 117 -18.98 -19.42 4.06
C ASN A 117 -18.06 -20.53 3.50
N GLY A 118 -17.86 -20.56 2.20
CA GLY A 118 -16.72 -21.20 1.58
C GLY A 118 -15.69 -20.15 1.24
N GLY A 119 -14.89 -19.67 2.18
CA GLY A 119 -13.65 -19.00 1.83
C GLY A 119 -13.00 -19.81 0.71
N MET A 120 -12.51 -19.18 -0.37
CA MET A 120 -11.81 -19.92 -1.41
C MET A 120 -10.56 -20.49 -0.81
N ASN A 121 -10.65 -21.73 -0.41
CA ASN A 121 -9.62 -22.51 0.21
C ASN A 121 -9.04 -23.40 -0.86
N TYR A 122 -7.88 -23.05 -1.39
CA TYR A 122 -7.18 -23.86 -2.41
C TYR A 122 -6.97 -25.32 -1.98
N ASN A 123 -7.13 -25.63 -0.70
CA ASN A 123 -6.89 -26.93 -0.12
C ASN A 123 -8.19 -27.64 0.32
N GLU A 124 -9.38 -27.13 0.01
CA GLU A 124 -10.61 -27.87 0.26
C GLU A 124 -10.90 -28.86 -0.87
N PRO A 125 -11.08 -30.15 -0.57
CA PRO A 125 -11.40 -31.16 -1.58
C PRO A 125 -12.70 -30.90 -2.35
N ASP A 126 -13.61 -30.10 -1.76
CA ASP A 126 -14.92 -29.76 -2.32
C ASP A 126 -14.98 -28.34 -2.92
N PHE A 127 -13.84 -27.65 -3.02
CA PHE A 127 -13.79 -26.36 -3.70
C PHE A 127 -14.06 -26.57 -5.19
N LYS A 128 -15.29 -26.30 -5.59
CA LYS A 128 -15.61 -26.16 -7.01
C LYS A 128 -15.12 -24.79 -7.47
N ILE A 129 -14.07 -24.80 -8.27
CA ILE A 129 -13.71 -23.64 -9.09
C ILE A 129 -14.99 -23.26 -9.81
N PRO A 130 -15.47 -22.00 -9.71
CA PRO A 130 -16.59 -21.54 -10.51
C PRO A 130 -16.36 -21.89 -11.99
N ASP A 131 -17.42 -22.14 -12.75
CA ASP A 131 -17.36 -22.60 -14.16
C ASP A 131 -16.63 -21.63 -15.12
N LYS A 132 -16.03 -20.55 -14.60
CA LYS A 132 -15.25 -19.56 -15.35
C LYS A 132 -13.76 -19.67 -15.00
N PRO A 133 -12.87 -19.46 -15.99
CA PRO A 133 -11.44 -19.33 -15.74
C PRO A 133 -11.17 -18.27 -14.66
N PHE A 134 -10.20 -18.52 -13.80
CA PHE A 134 -9.84 -17.67 -12.67
C PHE A 134 -9.54 -16.21 -13.10
N GLU A 135 -8.96 -16.03 -14.29
CA GLU A 135 -8.65 -14.73 -14.89
C GLU A 135 -9.88 -13.85 -15.17
N GLU A 136 -11.07 -14.45 -15.21
CA GLU A 136 -12.34 -13.72 -15.41
C GLU A 136 -12.86 -13.06 -14.13
N TYR A 137 -12.26 -13.33 -12.95
CA TYR A 137 -12.66 -12.70 -11.70
C TYR A 137 -11.73 -11.54 -11.38
N ASP A 138 -12.29 -10.43 -10.93
CA ASP A 138 -11.50 -9.38 -10.34
C ASP A 138 -10.94 -9.88 -9.00
N HIS A 139 -9.62 -9.93 -8.94
CA HIS A 139 -8.89 -10.44 -7.81
C HIS A 139 -7.62 -9.66 -7.56
N ALA A 140 -7.13 -9.77 -6.35
CA ALA A 140 -5.86 -9.26 -5.89
C ALA A 140 -5.12 -10.36 -5.09
N PHE A 141 -4.12 -9.97 -4.33
CA PHE A 141 -3.30 -10.89 -3.55
C PHE A 141 -3.03 -10.35 -2.16
N HIS A 142 -2.84 -11.26 -1.22
CA HIS A 142 -2.08 -10.98 -0.02
C HIS A 142 -0.65 -11.45 -0.29
N ILE A 143 0.32 -10.64 0.04
CA ILE A 143 1.72 -10.92 -0.23
C ILE A 143 2.60 -10.59 0.98
N ASP A 144 3.67 -11.34 1.15
CA ASP A 144 4.74 -10.94 2.04
C ASP A 144 5.54 -9.80 1.41
N THR A 145 5.67 -8.69 2.13
CA THR A 145 6.33 -7.48 1.63
C THR A 145 7.81 -7.71 1.34
N GLN A 146 8.50 -8.53 2.15
CA GLN A 146 9.92 -8.78 1.95
C GLN A 146 10.13 -9.71 0.75
N ASP A 147 9.38 -10.80 0.67
CA ASP A 147 9.47 -11.73 -0.47
C ASP A 147 9.14 -11.03 -1.79
N PHE A 148 8.14 -10.13 -1.76
CA PHE A 148 7.79 -9.35 -2.94
C PHE A 148 8.87 -8.34 -3.33
N SER A 149 9.51 -7.71 -2.36
CA SER A 149 10.66 -6.82 -2.59
C SER A 149 11.84 -7.60 -3.20
N ASP A 150 12.16 -8.78 -2.67
CA ASP A 150 13.21 -9.66 -3.19
C ASP A 150 12.91 -10.10 -4.63
N LEU A 151 11.64 -10.38 -4.94
CA LEU A 151 11.19 -10.72 -6.29
C LEU A 151 11.39 -9.55 -7.27
N ILE A 152 11.01 -8.32 -6.88
CA ILE A 152 11.22 -7.14 -7.72
C ILE A 152 12.72 -6.92 -7.95
N LEU A 153 13.55 -7.03 -6.93
CA LEU A 153 15.02 -6.92 -7.04
C LEU A 153 15.58 -7.98 -8.01
N LYS A 154 15.10 -9.22 -7.92
CA LYS A 154 15.48 -10.29 -8.84
C LYS A 154 15.11 -9.97 -10.29
N VAL A 155 13.91 -9.42 -10.54
CA VAL A 155 13.46 -9.04 -11.88
C VAL A 155 14.28 -7.88 -12.43
N LEU A 156 14.59 -6.89 -11.60
CA LEU A 156 15.39 -5.72 -12.02
C LEU A 156 16.84 -6.10 -12.33
N GLY A 157 17.43 -7.02 -11.56
CA GLY A 157 18.82 -7.44 -11.75
C GLY A 157 19.77 -6.25 -11.86
N ASP A 158 20.68 -6.28 -12.83
CA ASP A 158 21.68 -5.23 -13.10
C ASP A 158 21.14 -4.08 -13.97
N THR A 159 19.84 -4.05 -14.27
CA THR A 159 19.25 -3.02 -15.15
C THR A 159 19.03 -1.68 -14.42
N VAL A 160 19.06 -1.70 -13.10
CA VAL A 160 18.94 -0.56 -12.20
C VAL A 160 20.12 -0.57 -11.22
N ASN A 161 20.73 0.59 -10.99
CA ASN A 161 21.84 0.70 -10.07
C ASN A 161 21.33 0.91 -8.63
N PHE A 162 21.60 -0.04 -7.72
CA PHE A 162 21.26 0.04 -6.30
C PHE A 162 22.48 0.42 -5.47
N VAL A 163 22.42 1.56 -4.77
CA VAL A 163 23.52 2.11 -3.97
C VAL A 163 23.12 2.13 -2.50
N ASP A 164 23.78 1.30 -1.69
CA ASP A 164 23.60 1.26 -0.24
C ASP A 164 24.38 2.40 0.42
N THR A 165 23.71 3.51 0.67
CA THR A 165 24.28 4.69 1.34
C THR A 165 23.14 5.58 1.86
N LYS A 166 23.42 6.35 2.91
CA LYS A 166 22.50 7.36 3.43
C LYS A 166 22.68 8.69 2.71
N ILE A 167 21.57 9.38 2.49
CA ILE A 167 21.61 10.78 2.07
C ILE A 167 21.84 11.65 3.30
N LYS A 168 22.98 12.33 3.32
CA LYS A 168 23.44 13.22 4.39
C LYS A 168 22.77 14.59 4.32
N SER A 169 22.64 15.14 3.12
CA SER A 169 22.01 16.44 2.91
C SER A 169 21.37 16.57 1.54
N VAL A 170 20.44 17.51 1.44
CA VAL A 170 19.70 17.86 0.23
C VAL A 170 19.88 19.34 -0.02
N LEU A 171 20.40 19.70 -1.18
CA LEU A 171 20.46 21.07 -1.66
C LEU A 171 19.28 21.36 -2.58
N SER A 172 18.49 22.37 -2.24
CA SER A 172 17.33 22.83 -3.01
C SER A 172 17.36 24.35 -3.14
N ASP A 173 16.82 24.88 -4.22
CA ASP A 173 16.54 26.32 -4.39
C ASP A 173 15.10 26.69 -3.94
N GLY A 174 14.34 25.71 -3.43
CA GLY A 174 12.94 25.86 -3.03
C GLY A 174 11.95 25.48 -4.14
N GLU A 175 12.39 25.41 -5.39
CA GLU A 175 11.58 24.99 -6.55
C GLU A 175 12.05 23.63 -7.10
N ASN A 176 13.35 23.35 -7.02
CA ASN A 176 13.97 22.14 -7.55
C ASN A 176 14.96 21.57 -6.52
N ILE A 177 15.16 20.26 -6.58
CA ILE A 177 16.30 19.61 -5.94
C ILE A 177 17.52 19.80 -6.85
N ILE A 178 18.55 20.45 -6.33
CA ILE A 178 19.80 20.73 -7.09
C ILE A 178 20.75 19.53 -7.00
N SER A 179 20.96 19.03 -5.79
CA SER A 179 21.81 17.86 -5.55
C SER A 179 21.53 17.21 -4.21
N LEU A 180 21.95 15.96 -4.09
CA LEU A 180 22.03 15.22 -2.84
C LEU A 180 23.48 14.99 -2.49
N THR A 181 23.81 14.93 -1.19
CA THR A 181 25.14 14.52 -0.71
C THR A 181 24.98 13.25 0.10
N THR A 182 25.76 12.22 -0.18
CA THR A 182 25.80 10.97 0.58
C THR A 182 26.64 11.09 1.84
N GLU A 183 26.62 10.06 2.71
CA GLU A 183 27.53 9.97 3.88
C GLU A 183 29.01 9.95 3.47
N ASP A 184 29.31 9.44 2.27
CA ASP A 184 30.67 9.40 1.70
C ASP A 184 31.05 10.68 0.95
N ASP A 185 30.28 11.75 1.14
CA ASP A 185 30.45 13.08 0.50
C ASP A 185 30.35 13.06 -1.04
N GLU A 186 29.76 12.01 -1.63
CA GLU A 186 29.42 11.98 -3.06
C GLU A 186 28.29 12.98 -3.36
N ILE A 187 28.44 13.77 -4.42
CA ILE A 187 27.42 14.70 -4.89
C ILE A 187 26.64 14.05 -6.04
N ILE A 188 25.34 13.92 -5.86
CA ILE A 188 24.42 13.29 -6.82
C ILE A 188 23.53 14.34 -7.42
N THR A 189 23.46 14.37 -8.75
CA THR A 189 22.53 15.21 -9.54
C THR A 189 21.67 14.32 -10.43
N ALA A 190 20.47 14.78 -10.77
CA ALA A 190 19.55 14.05 -11.65
C ALA A 190 18.66 15.00 -12.47
N ASP A 191 18.09 14.50 -13.57
CA ASP A 191 17.01 15.19 -14.30
C ASP A 191 15.68 15.08 -13.55
N LEU A 192 15.47 13.96 -12.83
CA LEU A 192 14.31 13.70 -12.02
C LEU A 192 14.73 13.00 -10.73
N PHE A 193 14.25 13.51 -9.61
CA PHE A 193 14.32 12.86 -8.30
C PHE A 193 12.97 12.24 -7.95
N VAL A 194 12.98 11.04 -7.35
CA VAL A 194 11.77 10.38 -6.86
C VAL A 194 11.95 10.11 -5.37
N ASP A 195 11.15 10.80 -4.56
CA ASP A 195 11.16 10.63 -3.11
C ASP A 195 10.27 9.43 -2.73
N CYS A 196 10.91 8.33 -2.39
CA CYS A 196 10.32 7.10 -1.86
C CYS A 196 10.79 6.82 -0.43
N SER A 197 11.22 7.86 0.30
CA SER A 197 11.80 7.76 1.64
C SER A 197 10.75 7.57 2.75
N GLY A 198 9.49 7.35 2.39
CA GLY A 198 8.40 7.10 3.32
C GLY A 198 8.04 8.33 4.16
N PHE A 199 7.66 8.13 5.41
CA PHE A 199 7.26 9.23 6.31
C PHE A 199 8.39 10.25 6.60
N SER A 200 9.65 9.94 6.30
CA SER A 200 10.75 10.89 6.46
C SER A 200 10.69 12.03 5.43
N ASN A 201 10.06 11.79 4.28
CA ASN A 201 9.87 12.76 3.21
C ASN A 201 11.16 13.55 2.94
N LEU A 202 12.22 12.78 2.65
CA LEU A 202 13.59 13.26 2.75
C LEU A 202 13.92 14.36 1.75
N LEU A 203 13.37 14.26 0.53
CA LEU A 203 13.63 15.21 -0.54
C LEU A 203 12.50 16.25 -0.66
N PHE A 204 11.26 15.77 -0.72
CA PHE A 204 10.12 16.57 -1.11
C PHE A 204 9.81 17.69 -0.12
N LYS A 205 10.07 17.48 1.18
CA LYS A 205 9.91 18.52 2.23
C LYS A 205 10.71 19.81 1.97
N HIS A 206 11.82 19.74 1.19
CA HIS A 206 12.65 20.89 0.86
C HIS A 206 12.04 21.79 -0.23
N LEU A 207 10.90 21.38 -0.82
CA LEU A 207 10.16 22.12 -1.85
C LEU A 207 8.91 22.82 -1.30
N ASN A 208 8.81 22.93 0.03
CA ASN A 208 7.70 23.58 0.75
C ASN A 208 6.30 23.10 0.32
N PRO A 209 6.05 21.81 0.19
CA PRO A 209 4.76 21.28 -0.25
C PRO A 209 3.67 21.58 0.79
N LYS A 210 2.46 21.89 0.32
CA LYS A 210 1.31 22.15 1.20
C LYS A 210 0.66 20.83 1.62
N TRP A 211 0.58 20.60 2.93
CA TRP A 211 -0.07 19.44 3.53
C TRP A 211 -1.57 19.65 3.72
N ASN A 212 -2.37 18.71 3.26
CA ASN A 212 -3.80 18.61 3.55
C ASN A 212 -4.02 17.62 4.70
N ASP A 213 -4.32 18.14 5.88
CA ASP A 213 -4.58 17.37 7.09
C ASP A 213 -6.02 16.87 7.09
N ILE A 214 -6.23 15.57 7.21
CA ILE A 214 -7.55 14.93 7.23
C ILE A 214 -7.88 14.33 8.60
N SER A 215 -7.07 14.56 9.61
CA SER A 215 -7.18 13.94 10.94
C SER A 215 -8.46 14.29 11.71
N ASP A 216 -9.20 15.31 11.27
CA ASP A 216 -10.49 15.64 11.89
C ASP A 216 -11.61 14.66 11.50
N ALA A 217 -11.57 14.14 10.29
CA ALA A 217 -12.54 13.14 9.83
C ALA A 217 -12.02 11.70 9.99
N LEU A 218 -10.72 11.48 9.77
CA LEU A 218 -10.05 10.18 9.92
C LEU A 218 -8.96 10.30 11.01
N PRO A 219 -9.33 10.17 12.30
CA PRO A 219 -8.45 10.49 13.43
C PRO A 219 -7.47 9.37 13.79
N LEU A 220 -7.46 8.23 13.08
CA LEU A 220 -6.55 7.13 13.38
C LEU A 220 -5.13 7.50 12.95
N ASP A 221 -4.18 7.40 13.88
CA ASP A 221 -2.81 7.88 13.70
C ASP A 221 -1.74 6.92 14.24
N ARG A 222 -2.17 5.75 14.69
CA ARG A 222 -1.31 4.71 15.27
C ARG A 222 -1.68 3.33 14.76
N ALA A 223 -0.67 2.45 14.65
CA ALA A 223 -0.88 1.03 14.40
C ALA A 223 0.12 0.16 15.17
N ILE A 224 -0.36 -0.94 15.75
CA ILE A 224 0.46 -1.97 16.40
C ILE A 224 0.41 -3.21 15.50
N PRO A 225 1.48 -3.55 14.73
CA PRO A 225 1.50 -4.73 13.89
C PRO A 225 1.94 -5.96 14.66
N GLN A 226 1.40 -7.12 14.29
CA GLN A 226 1.79 -8.43 14.80
C GLN A 226 1.78 -9.45 13.66
N GLN A 227 2.70 -10.41 13.71
CA GLN A 227 2.67 -11.58 12.84
C GLN A 227 2.34 -12.81 13.69
N ILE A 228 1.42 -13.64 13.22
CA ILE A 228 0.99 -14.84 13.93
C ILE A 228 1.23 -16.04 13.03
N PRO A 229 2.25 -16.88 13.32
CA PRO A 229 2.44 -18.13 12.61
C PRO A 229 1.20 -19.01 12.71
N HIS A 230 0.79 -19.61 11.61
CA HIS A 230 -0.30 -20.59 11.62
C HIS A 230 0.12 -21.89 10.96
N LYS A 231 -0.56 -22.98 11.38
CA LYS A 231 -0.39 -24.32 10.83
C LYS A 231 -1.63 -24.77 10.06
N PHE A 232 -2.53 -23.85 9.75
CA PHE A 232 -3.79 -24.18 9.11
C PHE A 232 -3.60 -24.42 7.63
N MET A 233 -4.23 -25.46 7.12
CA MET A 233 -4.26 -25.76 5.68
C MET A 233 -5.33 -24.94 4.93
N LYS A 234 -6.13 -24.16 5.65
CA LYS A 234 -7.28 -23.42 5.10
C LYS A 234 -7.21 -21.95 5.45
N LEU A 235 -6.97 -21.11 4.45
CA LEU A 235 -6.88 -19.67 4.58
C LEU A 235 -8.02 -19.00 3.80
N PRO A 236 -8.68 -17.98 4.37
CA PRO A 236 -9.71 -17.25 3.65
C PRO A 236 -9.08 -16.45 2.48
N ALA A 237 -9.79 -16.38 1.35
CA ALA A 237 -9.37 -15.57 0.21
C ALA A 237 -9.82 -14.09 0.36
N PHE A 238 -9.74 -13.55 1.55
CA PHE A 238 -10.09 -12.16 1.85
C PHE A 238 -9.38 -11.66 3.09
N THR A 239 -9.16 -10.34 3.14
CA THR A 239 -8.77 -9.63 4.36
C THR A 239 -9.97 -9.52 5.29
N VAL A 240 -9.75 -9.58 6.60
CA VAL A 240 -10.78 -9.20 7.58
C VAL A 240 -10.40 -7.88 8.22
N ALA A 241 -11.36 -6.94 8.24
CA ALA A 241 -11.30 -5.69 8.97
C ALA A 241 -12.39 -5.71 10.05
N GLU A 242 -11.99 -5.90 11.31
CA GLU A 242 -12.91 -5.99 12.46
C GLU A 242 -12.88 -4.69 13.26
N ALA A 243 -14.02 -4.00 13.33
CA ALA A 243 -14.13 -2.76 14.08
C ALA A 243 -14.09 -3.01 15.59
N THR A 244 -13.48 -2.07 16.31
CA THR A 244 -13.41 -2.04 17.77
C THR A 244 -13.93 -0.70 18.29
N ASP A 245 -13.96 -0.50 19.61
CA ASP A 245 -14.46 0.75 20.22
C ASP A 245 -13.59 1.99 19.87
N ASN A 246 -12.30 1.79 19.60
CA ASN A 246 -11.34 2.89 19.41
C ASN A 246 -10.53 2.79 18.11
N GLY A 247 -10.97 1.98 17.16
CA GLY A 247 -10.29 1.72 15.91
C GLY A 247 -10.73 0.42 15.28
N TRP A 248 -9.81 -0.30 14.65
CA TRP A 248 -10.12 -1.59 14.01
C TRP A 248 -8.86 -2.48 13.93
N THR A 249 -9.08 -3.79 13.84
CA THR A 249 -8.02 -4.78 13.66
C THR A 249 -8.10 -5.36 12.25
N TRP A 250 -6.94 -5.78 11.71
CA TRP A 250 -6.89 -6.51 10.44
C TRP A 250 -6.36 -7.92 10.60
N ARG A 251 -6.77 -8.78 9.68
CA ARG A 251 -6.22 -10.12 9.46
C ARG A 251 -5.95 -10.34 7.99
N ILE A 252 -4.69 -10.47 7.63
CA ILE A 252 -4.21 -10.71 6.26
C ILE A 252 -3.64 -12.13 6.21
N PRO A 253 -4.30 -13.09 5.56
CA PRO A 253 -3.78 -14.45 5.44
C PRO A 253 -2.63 -14.50 4.44
N ILE A 254 -1.45 -14.89 4.90
CA ILE A 254 -0.27 -15.17 4.08
C ILE A 254 0.05 -16.65 4.24
N GLY A 255 0.78 -17.27 3.32
CA GLY A 255 0.93 -18.73 3.24
C GLY A 255 1.29 -19.44 4.56
N ASP A 256 2.14 -18.85 5.39
CA ASP A 256 2.63 -19.44 6.64
C ASP A 256 2.18 -18.72 7.93
N ARG A 257 1.50 -17.56 7.79
CA ARG A 257 1.11 -16.71 8.91
C ARG A 257 -0.07 -15.80 8.60
N TYR A 258 -0.63 -15.22 9.66
CA TYR A 258 -1.44 -14.00 9.53
C TYR A 258 -0.58 -12.75 9.79
N GLY A 259 -0.60 -11.79 8.87
CA GLY A 259 -0.30 -10.41 9.19
C GLY A 259 -1.53 -9.82 9.89
N THR A 260 -1.37 -9.32 11.11
CA THR A 260 -2.46 -8.69 11.86
C THR A 260 -1.97 -7.43 12.55
N GLY A 261 -2.88 -6.63 13.04
CA GLY A 261 -2.57 -5.46 13.84
C GLY A 261 -3.80 -4.70 14.25
N TYR A 262 -3.57 -3.66 15.04
CA TYR A 262 -4.58 -2.78 15.57
C TYR A 262 -4.29 -1.34 15.17
N VAL A 263 -5.22 -0.71 14.45
CA VAL A 263 -5.21 0.72 14.12
C VAL A 263 -6.07 1.46 15.13
N TYR A 264 -5.55 2.54 15.72
CA TYR A 264 -6.27 3.29 16.74
C TYR A 264 -5.92 4.78 16.68
N SER A 265 -6.70 5.58 17.41
CA SER A 265 -6.47 7.03 17.54
C SER A 265 -5.83 7.36 18.88
N SER A 266 -4.70 8.04 18.85
CA SER A 266 -4.06 8.57 20.06
C SER A 266 -4.85 9.68 20.75
N ARG A 267 -5.91 10.22 20.11
CA ARG A 267 -6.84 11.17 20.72
C ARG A 267 -7.75 10.50 21.77
N PHE A 268 -7.99 9.20 21.63
CA PHE A 268 -8.97 8.47 22.45
C PHE A 268 -8.37 7.34 23.26
N LEU A 269 -7.16 6.92 22.97
CA LEU A 269 -6.53 5.77 23.59
C LEU A 269 -5.02 5.99 23.70
N SER A 270 -4.46 5.78 24.89
CA SER A 270 -3.01 5.75 25.06
C SER A 270 -2.37 4.52 24.40
N ASP A 271 -1.06 4.59 24.13
CA ASP A 271 -0.34 3.46 23.53
C ASP A 271 -0.40 2.20 24.44
N ASP A 272 -0.36 2.36 25.77
CA ASP A 272 -0.44 1.24 26.74
C ASP A 272 -1.83 0.61 26.75
N GLU A 273 -2.90 1.40 26.83
CA GLU A 273 -4.28 0.91 26.75
C GLU A 273 -4.55 0.21 25.40
N ALA A 274 -3.99 0.74 24.30
CA ALA A 274 -4.10 0.11 22.99
C ALA A 274 -3.43 -1.26 22.96
N ARG A 275 -2.26 -1.39 23.59
CA ARG A 275 -1.55 -2.68 23.71
C ARG A 275 -2.36 -3.69 24.53
N GLU A 276 -2.92 -3.29 25.67
CA GLU A 276 -3.76 -4.16 26.50
C GLU A 276 -5.01 -4.65 25.74
N LYS A 277 -5.72 -3.73 25.06
CA LYS A 277 -6.90 -4.09 24.27
C LYS A 277 -6.55 -5.03 23.11
N TYR A 278 -5.43 -4.77 22.43
CA TYR A 278 -4.99 -5.60 21.33
C TYR A 278 -4.50 -6.98 21.79
N ASP A 279 -3.78 -7.06 22.92
CA ASP A 279 -3.39 -8.32 23.55
C ASP A 279 -4.60 -9.20 23.89
N ALA A 280 -5.63 -8.60 24.51
CA ALA A 280 -6.89 -9.28 24.81
C ALA A 280 -7.60 -9.78 23.53
N TRP A 281 -7.60 -8.99 22.46
CA TRP A 281 -8.14 -9.39 21.16
C TRP A 281 -7.33 -10.54 20.53
N LEU A 282 -6.01 -10.48 20.58
CA LEU A 282 -5.11 -11.55 20.10
C LEU A 282 -5.35 -12.86 20.86
N PHE A 283 -5.44 -12.79 22.20
CA PHE A 283 -5.71 -13.97 23.01
C PHE A 283 -7.08 -14.58 22.70
N LYS A 284 -8.12 -13.75 22.58
CA LYS A 284 -9.47 -14.19 22.24
C LYS A 284 -9.53 -14.91 20.89
N ASN A 285 -8.85 -14.38 19.86
CA ASN A 285 -8.98 -14.87 18.49
C ASN A 285 -7.96 -15.96 18.12
N PHE A 286 -6.75 -15.92 18.69
CA PHE A 286 -5.63 -16.77 18.28
C PHE A 286 -4.98 -17.53 19.42
N GLN A 287 -5.36 -17.28 20.67
CA GLN A 287 -4.72 -17.83 21.87
C GLN A 287 -3.22 -17.50 21.95
N VAL A 288 -2.84 -16.32 21.47
CA VAL A 288 -1.48 -15.76 21.55
C VAL A 288 -1.50 -14.41 22.22
N HIS A 289 -0.38 -14.01 22.79
CA HIS A 289 -0.17 -12.68 23.36
C HIS A 289 0.59 -11.75 22.42
N LEU A 290 0.50 -10.44 22.66
CA LEU A 290 1.22 -9.43 21.93
C LEU A 290 2.74 -9.61 22.16
N ASP A 291 3.48 -9.76 21.05
CA ASP A 291 4.92 -10.03 21.04
C ASP A 291 5.68 -8.94 20.25
N THR A 292 5.32 -7.68 20.42
CA THR A 292 6.00 -6.57 19.76
C THR A 292 5.87 -5.29 20.58
N ASP A 293 6.94 -4.51 20.63
CA ASP A 293 6.93 -3.15 21.17
C ASP A 293 6.74 -2.10 20.07
N ARG A 294 6.61 -2.54 18.83
CA ARG A 294 6.53 -1.67 17.67
C ARG A 294 5.19 -0.95 17.60
N ILE A 295 5.23 0.38 17.54
CA ILE A 295 4.08 1.23 17.21
C ILE A 295 4.46 2.08 16.00
N ILE A 296 3.68 1.94 14.94
CA ILE A 296 3.80 2.79 13.76
C ILE A 296 2.98 4.05 14.02
N ARG A 297 3.63 5.21 13.91
CA ARG A 297 3.01 6.52 14.08
C ARG A 297 2.97 7.22 12.75
N TYR A 298 1.83 7.78 12.39
CA TYR A 298 1.67 8.49 11.14
C TYR A 298 0.72 9.69 11.29
N LYS A 299 0.80 10.59 10.35
CA LYS A 299 -0.11 11.74 10.25
C LYS A 299 -1.04 11.50 9.07
N PRO A 300 -2.37 11.34 9.28
CA PRO A 300 -3.31 11.19 8.19
C PRO A 300 -3.35 12.44 7.33
N GLY A 301 -3.22 12.28 6.03
CA GLY A 301 -3.25 13.40 5.10
C GLY A 301 -2.39 13.16 3.87
N TYR A 302 -2.29 14.16 3.04
CA TYR A 302 -1.51 14.11 1.80
C TYR A 302 -1.06 15.52 1.40
N TYR A 303 0.00 15.59 0.60
CA TYR A 303 0.38 16.86 -0.04
C TYR A 303 -0.56 17.19 -1.19
N GLU A 304 -0.94 18.47 -1.31
CA GLU A 304 -1.78 18.93 -2.43
C GLU A 304 -1.12 18.72 -3.79
N GLU A 305 0.20 18.69 -3.79
CA GLU A 305 1.02 18.39 -4.96
C GLU A 305 1.97 17.24 -4.62
N TYR A 306 2.19 16.34 -5.55
CA TYR A 306 3.16 15.25 -5.41
C TYR A 306 4.31 15.35 -6.42
N PHE A 307 4.20 16.30 -7.35
CA PHE A 307 5.24 16.60 -8.31
C PHE A 307 5.52 18.11 -8.30
N ILE A 308 6.66 18.51 -7.74
CA ILE A 308 7.14 19.90 -7.66
C ILE A 308 8.54 19.95 -8.28
N GLY A 309 8.79 20.95 -9.11
CA GLY A 309 10.08 21.10 -9.77
C GLY A 309 10.49 19.84 -10.54
N ASN A 310 11.59 19.29 -10.17
CA ASN A 310 12.12 18.02 -10.68
C ASN A 310 12.00 16.86 -9.67
N CYS A 311 11.11 16.97 -8.67
CA CYS A 311 10.96 15.96 -7.64
C CYS A 311 9.53 15.42 -7.57
N LEU A 312 9.40 14.09 -7.63
CA LEU A 312 8.17 13.33 -7.53
C LEU A 312 8.13 12.62 -6.17
N ALA A 313 7.12 12.86 -5.34
CA ALA A 313 6.88 12.13 -4.10
C ALA A 313 5.95 10.93 -4.36
N VAL A 314 6.33 9.74 -3.92
CA VAL A 314 5.57 8.50 -4.17
C VAL A 314 5.30 7.73 -2.88
N GLY A 315 4.08 7.22 -2.75
CA GLY A 315 3.65 6.48 -1.59
C GLY A 315 3.61 7.33 -0.32
N LEU A 316 4.16 6.85 0.79
CA LEU A 316 4.11 7.55 2.07
C LEU A 316 4.80 8.92 2.06
N SER A 317 5.69 9.18 1.10
CA SER A 317 6.29 10.51 0.90
C SER A 317 5.31 11.51 0.26
N SER A 318 4.21 11.06 -0.36
CA SER A 318 3.18 11.91 -0.93
C SER A 318 1.95 12.08 -0.03
N GLY A 319 1.71 11.12 0.86
CA GLY A 319 0.59 11.11 1.78
C GLY A 319 0.26 9.72 2.31
N PHE A 320 -0.63 9.68 3.29
CA PHE A 320 -1.14 8.43 3.84
C PHE A 320 -2.57 8.61 4.34
N ILE A 321 -3.45 7.74 3.88
CA ILE A 321 -4.77 7.48 4.43
C ILE A 321 -4.73 6.08 5.01
N GLU A 322 -5.43 5.86 6.10
CA GLU A 322 -5.43 4.56 6.79
C GLU A 322 -5.67 3.38 5.82
N PRO A 323 -5.10 2.19 6.12
CA PRO A 323 -5.05 1.09 5.16
C PRO A 323 -6.33 0.24 5.10
N LEU A 324 -7.49 0.77 5.49
CA LEU A 324 -8.75 0.02 5.64
C LEU A 324 -9.14 -0.75 4.37
N GLU A 325 -8.97 -0.14 3.21
CA GLU A 325 -9.27 -0.74 1.89
C GLU A 325 -8.02 -1.16 1.12
N ALA A 326 -6.87 -1.23 1.80
CA ALA A 326 -5.59 -1.65 1.20
C ALA A 326 -5.13 -0.76 0.04
N THR A 327 -5.42 0.53 0.09
CA THR A 327 -5.17 1.49 -0.99
C THR A 327 -3.72 1.93 -1.13
N GLY A 328 -2.84 1.59 -0.18
CA GLY A 328 -1.45 2.07 -0.18
C GLY A 328 -0.68 1.71 -1.45
N LEU A 329 -0.60 0.44 -1.83
CA LEU A 329 0.05 0.01 -3.07
C LEU A 329 -0.71 0.47 -4.32
N GLN A 330 -2.04 0.57 -4.25
CA GLN A 330 -2.84 1.11 -5.33
C GLN A 330 -2.42 2.54 -5.68
N ILE A 331 -2.33 3.42 -4.68
CA ILE A 331 -1.92 4.83 -4.86
C ILE A 331 -0.53 4.87 -5.51
N ILE A 332 0.43 4.09 -5.03
CA ILE A 332 1.79 4.02 -5.58
C ILE A 332 1.76 3.66 -7.07
N ILE A 333 1.07 2.57 -7.43
CA ILE A 333 0.99 2.09 -8.80
C ILE A 333 0.30 3.13 -9.71
N GLN A 334 -0.79 3.73 -9.25
CA GLN A 334 -1.51 4.76 -10.00
C GLN A 334 -0.68 6.02 -10.22
N GLN A 335 -0.01 6.52 -9.17
CA GLN A 335 0.87 7.68 -9.27
C GLN A 335 1.97 7.48 -10.31
N ILE A 336 2.64 6.32 -10.28
CA ILE A 336 3.73 6.02 -11.20
C ILE A 336 3.20 5.81 -12.62
N GLN A 337 2.12 5.05 -12.78
CA GLN A 337 1.50 4.79 -14.09
C GLN A 337 1.05 6.08 -14.77
N GLU A 338 0.40 6.95 -14.03
CA GLU A 338 -0.07 8.24 -14.55
C GLU A 338 1.11 9.15 -14.91
N PHE A 339 2.12 9.22 -14.02
CA PHE A 339 3.34 9.97 -14.26
C PHE A 339 4.01 9.54 -15.58
N MET A 340 4.20 8.25 -15.78
CA MET A 340 4.81 7.69 -17.00
C MET A 340 3.97 7.97 -18.24
N THR A 341 2.66 7.78 -18.15
CA THR A 341 1.74 7.97 -19.29
C THR A 341 1.73 9.43 -19.76
N ILE A 342 1.66 10.37 -18.83
CA ILE A 342 1.63 11.82 -19.14
C ILE A 342 3.01 12.32 -19.56
N ASN A 343 4.08 11.74 -19.04
CA ASN A 343 5.48 12.11 -19.34
C ASN A 343 6.19 11.08 -20.22
N SER A 344 5.49 10.48 -21.17
CA SER A 344 6.04 9.38 -21.98
C SER A 344 7.40 9.68 -22.63
N THR A 345 7.71 10.95 -22.91
CA THR A 345 8.99 11.38 -23.49
C THR A 345 9.91 12.09 -22.50
N LEU A 346 9.52 12.22 -21.23
CA LEU A 346 10.21 13.03 -20.22
C LEU A 346 10.53 14.48 -20.67
N LYS A 347 9.71 15.01 -21.58
CA LYS A 347 9.76 16.41 -22.04
C LYS A 347 8.56 17.17 -21.47
N ASN A 348 8.72 18.50 -21.35
CA ASN A 348 7.64 19.39 -20.89
C ASN A 348 7.07 19.03 -19.51
N LEU A 349 7.90 18.56 -18.59
CA LEU A 349 7.50 18.18 -17.24
C LEU A 349 6.73 19.30 -16.51
N GLU A 350 7.09 20.56 -16.75
CA GLU A 350 6.43 21.71 -16.15
C GLU A 350 4.94 21.84 -16.54
N TYR A 351 4.63 21.68 -17.82
CA TYR A 351 3.23 21.69 -18.28
C TYR A 351 2.44 20.55 -17.70
N ASN A 352 3.02 19.37 -17.65
CA ASN A 352 2.39 18.13 -17.20
C ASN A 352 2.15 18.13 -15.68
N ARG A 353 2.94 18.86 -14.88
CA ARG A 353 2.77 18.95 -13.41
C ARG A 353 1.36 19.37 -13.00
N ARG A 354 0.76 20.32 -13.69
CA ARG A 354 -0.61 20.78 -13.37
C ARG A 354 -1.64 19.67 -13.49
N ILE A 355 -1.55 18.85 -14.55
CA ILE A 355 -2.46 17.75 -14.80
C ILE A 355 -2.24 16.68 -13.72
N LEU A 356 -0.99 16.30 -13.49
CA LEU A 356 -0.59 15.30 -12.51
C LEU A 356 -1.04 15.67 -11.09
N ASN A 357 -0.77 16.90 -10.65
CA ASN A 357 -1.16 17.33 -9.31
C ASN A 357 -2.67 17.47 -9.15
N LYS A 358 -3.41 17.80 -10.22
CA LYS A 358 -4.88 17.76 -10.18
C LYS A 358 -5.42 16.35 -10.01
N SER A 359 -4.89 15.39 -10.78
CA SER A 359 -5.28 13.99 -10.69
C SER A 359 -4.91 13.38 -9.34
N HIS A 360 -3.74 13.71 -8.82
CA HIS A 360 -3.30 13.30 -7.49
C HIS A 360 -4.28 13.74 -6.38
N ARG A 361 -4.70 15.01 -6.41
CA ARG A 361 -5.71 15.49 -5.46
C ARG A 361 -7.03 14.74 -5.59
N ALA A 362 -7.48 14.49 -6.82
CA ALA A 362 -8.70 13.72 -7.06
C ALA A 362 -8.57 12.31 -6.49
N LEU A 363 -7.46 11.61 -6.78
CA LEU A 363 -7.20 10.26 -6.27
C LEU A 363 -7.25 10.20 -4.73
N TYR A 364 -6.59 11.13 -4.05
CA TYR A 364 -6.63 11.14 -2.59
C TYR A 364 -7.98 11.55 -2.03
N THR A 365 -8.70 12.45 -2.69
CA THR A 365 -10.07 12.82 -2.29
C THR A 365 -11.03 11.65 -2.45
N ASP A 366 -10.97 10.93 -3.58
CA ASP A 366 -11.81 9.74 -3.82
C ASP A 366 -11.55 8.65 -2.77
N VAL A 367 -10.28 8.38 -2.47
CA VAL A 367 -9.90 7.41 -1.42
C VAL A 367 -10.38 7.88 -0.05
N TYR A 368 -10.19 9.16 0.27
CA TYR A 368 -10.64 9.76 1.53
C TYR A 368 -12.16 9.64 1.70
N ASP A 369 -12.94 10.04 0.71
CA ASP A 369 -14.38 9.97 0.73
C ASP A 369 -14.86 8.52 0.88
N PHE A 370 -14.21 7.61 0.16
CA PHE A 370 -14.52 6.18 0.23
C PHE A 370 -14.24 5.59 1.64
N ILE A 371 -13.12 5.93 2.25
CA ILE A 371 -12.83 5.48 3.63
C ILE A 371 -13.83 6.10 4.62
N CYS A 372 -14.18 7.37 4.48
CA CYS A 372 -15.18 8.03 5.34
C CYS A 372 -16.54 7.33 5.29
N LEU A 373 -16.94 6.74 4.16
CA LEU A 373 -18.21 5.99 4.05
C LEU A 373 -18.27 4.81 5.03
N HIS A 374 -17.14 4.14 5.31
CA HIS A 374 -17.09 3.02 6.25
C HIS A 374 -17.36 3.45 7.70
N TYR A 375 -17.02 4.70 8.04
CA TYR A 375 -17.25 5.27 9.37
C TYR A 375 -18.66 5.90 9.52
N ASN A 376 -19.39 6.05 8.42
CA ASN A 376 -20.77 6.54 8.46
C ASN A 376 -21.73 5.42 8.89
N THR A 377 -21.43 4.80 10.02
CA THR A 377 -22.23 3.75 10.64
C THR A 377 -22.88 4.28 11.90
N ASN A 378 -24.11 3.80 12.20
CA ASN A 378 -24.83 4.20 13.42
C ASN A 378 -24.22 3.52 14.67
N ARG A 379 -22.89 3.58 14.83
CA ARG A 379 -22.25 3.26 16.11
C ARG A 379 -22.44 4.46 17.03
N THR A 380 -23.47 4.41 17.86
CA THR A 380 -23.66 5.32 18.98
C THR A 380 -22.99 4.77 20.23
#